data_ab71c8ff909d5cf85635db53e5c28208
#
_entry.id   ab71c8ff909d5cf85635db53e5c28208
#
_cell.length_a   1.000
_cell.length_b   1.000
_cell.length_c   1.000
_cell.angle_alpha   90.00
_cell.angle_beta   90.00
_cell.angle_gamma   90.00
#
_symmetry.space_group_name_H-M   'P 1'
#
loop_
_entity.id
_entity.type
_entity.pdbx_description
1 polymer ?
#
loop_
_entity_poly.entity_id
_entity_poly.type
_entity_poly.pdbx_seq_one_letter_code
_entity_poly.pdbx_strand_id
1 'polypeptide(L)'
;NKPRGIVCTTDRVREKNNIIDYIHYPERIYPIGRLDKDSEGLILLTNDGTIVNHILKASQYHEKEYIVRVNKKITDEFIQGMSKGVPILDTVTRPCTLRRIDDYTFSIILTQGLNRQIRYMCRHFDYHVTKLKRVRIMNIRLGSLPVGKWRDVTAEELEQLKRQFIANDRRNQSNRRKSR
;
A
#
# COMPACT_ATOMS: atom_id res chain seq x y z
N ASN A 1 -1.82 -4.60 11.55
CA ASN A 1 -2.53 -3.32 11.42
C ASN A 1 -1.72 -2.20 12.08
N LYS A 2 -0.79 -1.61 11.32
CA LYS A 2 0.14 -0.58 11.80
C LYS A 2 -0.61 0.65 12.30
N PRO A 3 -0.38 1.12 13.54
CA PRO A 3 -0.92 2.38 14.00
C PRO A 3 -0.17 3.58 13.39
N ARG A 4 -0.75 4.76 13.48
CA ARG A 4 -0.05 6.02 13.19
C ARG A 4 1.08 6.24 14.20
N GLY A 5 2.13 6.92 13.76
CA GLY A 5 3.28 7.24 14.61
C GLY A 5 4.41 6.21 14.58
N ILE A 6 4.17 5.01 14.02
CA ILE A 6 5.17 3.95 13.89
C ILE A 6 5.82 3.99 12.51
N VAL A 7 7.15 3.91 12.45
CA VAL A 7 7.94 3.93 11.21
C VAL A 7 8.24 2.51 10.74
N CYS A 8 8.05 2.25 9.46
CA CYS A 8 8.41 0.97 8.82
C CYS A 8 9.92 0.91 8.55
N THR A 9 10.71 0.64 9.57
CA THR A 9 12.17 0.50 9.48
C THR A 9 12.68 -0.58 10.41
N THR A 10 13.83 -1.15 10.07
CA THR A 10 14.62 -2.03 10.94
C THR A 10 15.73 -1.28 11.69
N ASP A 11 15.90 0.01 11.42
CA ASP A 11 16.90 0.88 12.08
C ASP A 11 16.38 1.31 13.45
N ARG A 12 16.72 0.51 14.47
CA ARG A 12 16.32 0.70 15.87
C ARG A 12 17.12 1.79 16.58
N VAL A 13 18.24 2.22 15.99
CA VAL A 13 19.12 3.23 16.57
C VAL A 13 18.60 4.64 16.27
N ARG A 14 18.29 4.89 14.99
CA ARG A 14 17.83 6.20 14.53
C ARG A 14 16.34 6.44 14.79
N GLU A 15 15.53 5.37 14.79
CA GLU A 15 14.09 5.47 14.97
C GLU A 15 13.61 4.56 16.09
N LYS A 16 13.33 5.16 17.23
CA LYS A 16 12.85 4.44 18.42
C LYS A 16 11.41 3.94 18.28
N ASN A 17 10.58 4.65 17.51
CA ASN A 17 9.20 4.27 17.24
C ASN A 17 9.09 3.45 15.95
N ASN A 18 9.86 2.37 15.86
CA ASN A 18 9.90 1.51 14.70
C ASN A 18 8.98 0.29 14.84
N ILE A 19 8.61 -0.30 13.70
CA ILE A 19 7.66 -1.41 13.65
C ILE A 19 8.19 -2.70 14.29
N ILE A 20 9.50 -2.92 14.27
CA ILE A 20 10.11 -4.14 14.81
C ILE A 20 9.99 -4.16 16.34
N ASP A 21 10.35 -3.05 16.99
CA ASP A 21 10.22 -2.93 18.44
C ASP A 21 8.74 -2.89 18.88
N TYR A 22 7.88 -2.31 18.05
CA TYR A 22 6.45 -2.25 18.35
C TYR A 22 5.79 -3.64 18.40
N ILE A 23 6.16 -4.53 17.47
CA ILE A 23 5.54 -5.87 17.33
C ILE A 23 6.06 -6.86 18.38
N HIS A 24 7.33 -6.74 18.79
CA HIS A 24 7.98 -7.72 19.70
C HIS A 24 7.84 -9.17 19.21
N TYR A 25 8.01 -9.40 17.91
CA TYR A 25 7.98 -10.75 17.35
C TYR A 25 9.22 -11.53 17.78
N PRO A 26 9.11 -12.84 18.16
CA PRO A 26 10.23 -13.60 18.73
C PRO A 26 11.37 -13.86 17.73
N GLU A 27 11.08 -13.86 16.44
CA GLU A 27 12.07 -14.04 15.38
C GLU A 27 12.43 -12.71 14.69
N ARG A 28 13.54 -12.71 13.98
CA ARG A 28 13.92 -11.56 13.16
C ARG A 28 13.01 -11.46 11.93
N ILE A 29 12.27 -10.38 11.84
CA ILE A 29 11.34 -10.09 10.74
C ILE A 29 11.66 -8.76 10.07
N TYR A 30 11.20 -8.60 8.82
CA TYR A 30 11.40 -7.41 8.01
C TYR A 30 10.08 -6.95 7.40
N PRO A 31 9.80 -5.66 7.35
CA PRO A 31 8.65 -5.14 6.63
C PRO A 31 8.83 -5.33 5.12
N ILE A 32 7.77 -5.77 4.46
CA ILE A 32 7.70 -5.88 3.01
C ILE A 32 7.15 -4.56 2.45
N GLY A 33 8.06 -3.71 2.00
CA GLY A 33 7.72 -2.34 1.62
C GLY A 33 7.51 -1.43 2.83
N ARG A 34 6.88 -0.30 2.58
CA ARG A 34 6.70 0.75 3.59
C ARG A 34 5.26 1.24 3.65
N LEU A 35 4.91 1.79 4.78
CA LEU A 35 3.73 2.59 5.01
C LEU A 35 4.17 3.81 5.83
N ASP A 36 3.76 5.00 5.43
CA ASP A 36 4.22 6.25 6.05
C ASP A 36 3.92 6.29 7.56
N LYS A 37 4.71 7.03 8.31
CA LYS A 37 4.55 7.20 9.77
C LYS A 37 3.15 7.68 10.14
N ASP A 38 2.60 8.61 9.37
CA ASP A 38 1.28 9.22 9.57
C ASP A 38 0.13 8.45 8.93
N SER A 39 0.41 7.29 8.32
CA SER A 39 -0.59 6.38 7.75
C SER A 39 -0.75 5.15 8.64
N GLU A 40 -1.91 4.49 8.55
CA GLU A 40 -2.22 3.26 9.30
C GLU A 40 -2.63 2.12 8.38
N GLY A 41 -2.76 0.93 8.94
CA GLY A 41 -3.32 -0.23 8.28
C GLY A 41 -2.31 -1.32 7.95
N LEU A 42 -2.62 -2.08 6.91
CA LEU A 42 -1.93 -3.32 6.58
C LEU A 42 -0.48 -3.10 6.19
N ILE A 43 0.41 -3.72 6.93
CA ILE A 43 1.82 -3.93 6.58
C ILE A 43 2.14 -5.42 6.68
N LEU A 44 2.82 -5.96 5.68
CA LEU A 44 3.30 -7.33 5.69
C LEU A 44 4.74 -7.37 6.22
N LEU A 45 5.03 -8.38 7.02
CA LEU A 45 6.37 -8.65 7.53
C LEU A 45 6.72 -10.11 7.26
N THR A 46 7.99 -10.41 7.13
CA THR A 46 8.47 -11.77 6.88
C THR A 46 9.84 -12.00 7.50
N ASN A 47 10.16 -13.25 7.84
CA ASN A 47 11.50 -13.72 8.16
C ASN A 47 12.20 -14.32 6.92
N ASP A 48 11.51 -14.47 5.79
CA ASP A 48 12.04 -14.99 4.53
C ASP A 48 12.40 -13.86 3.57
N GLY A 49 13.69 -13.54 3.47
CA GLY A 49 14.19 -12.50 2.55
C GLY A 49 13.97 -12.79 1.06
N THR A 50 13.74 -14.05 0.67
CA THR A 50 13.47 -14.41 -0.72
C THR A 50 12.11 -13.89 -1.17
N ILE A 51 11.11 -13.96 -0.32
CA ILE A 51 9.76 -13.42 -0.56
C ILE A 51 9.80 -11.90 -0.74
N VAL A 52 10.63 -11.20 0.04
CA VAL A 52 10.77 -9.73 -0.06
C VAL A 52 11.16 -9.33 -1.48
N ASN A 53 12.15 -10.00 -2.06
CA ASN A 53 12.62 -9.70 -3.41
C ASN A 53 11.54 -9.93 -4.47
N HIS A 54 10.74 -11.00 -4.35
CA HIS A 54 9.64 -11.27 -5.28
C HIS A 54 8.54 -10.20 -5.17
N ILE A 55 8.14 -9.84 -3.96
CA ILE A 55 7.10 -8.83 -3.72
C ILE A 55 7.56 -7.44 -4.17
N LEU A 56 8.80 -7.05 -3.90
CA LEU A 56 9.32 -5.74 -4.26
C LEU A 56 9.65 -5.60 -5.75
N LYS A 57 10.21 -6.64 -6.39
CA LYS A 57 10.46 -6.62 -7.84
C LYS A 57 9.19 -6.69 -8.67
N ALA A 58 8.21 -7.45 -8.23
CA ALA A 58 6.90 -7.53 -8.86
C ALA A 58 5.99 -6.34 -8.48
N SER A 59 6.45 -5.41 -7.63
CA SER A 59 5.65 -4.30 -7.08
C SER A 59 5.13 -3.32 -8.13
N GLN A 60 5.58 -3.39 -9.37
CA GLN A 60 5.14 -2.48 -10.43
C GLN A 60 3.64 -2.60 -10.78
N TYR A 61 2.98 -3.71 -10.45
CA TYR A 61 1.57 -3.96 -10.78
C TYR A 61 0.76 -4.56 -9.64
N HIS A 62 1.29 -4.59 -8.43
CA HIS A 62 0.58 -5.14 -7.28
C HIS A 62 -0.44 -4.15 -6.75
N GLU A 63 -1.69 -4.55 -6.78
CA GLU A 63 -2.77 -3.74 -6.24
C GLU A 63 -2.64 -3.55 -4.73
N LYS A 64 -2.83 -2.31 -4.32
CA LYS A 64 -2.98 -1.91 -2.91
C LYS A 64 -4.22 -1.05 -2.80
N GLU A 65 -5.06 -1.36 -1.83
CA GLU A 65 -6.30 -0.65 -1.59
C GLU A 65 -6.23 0.14 -0.29
N TYR A 66 -6.71 1.37 -0.36
CA TYR A 66 -6.71 2.30 0.76
C TYR A 66 -8.09 2.88 0.97
N ILE A 67 -8.42 3.16 2.24
CA ILE A 67 -9.53 4.02 2.63
C ILE A 67 -8.95 5.38 3.02
N VAL A 68 -9.46 6.43 2.40
CA VAL A 68 -8.92 7.79 2.51
C VAL A 68 -10.02 8.73 2.94
N ARG A 69 -9.77 9.49 4.01
CA ARG A 69 -10.63 10.60 4.43
C ARG A 69 -9.95 11.92 4.14
N VAL A 70 -10.73 12.88 3.64
CA VAL A 70 -10.28 14.21 3.24
C VAL A 70 -11.05 15.31 3.98
N ASN A 71 -10.51 16.52 3.94
CA ASN A 71 -11.00 17.67 4.67
C ASN A 71 -12.20 18.39 4.03
N LYS A 72 -12.49 18.09 2.75
CA LYS A 72 -13.57 18.72 1.99
C LYS A 72 -14.50 17.66 1.40
N LYS A 73 -15.74 18.08 1.10
CA LYS A 73 -16.72 17.23 0.43
C LYS A 73 -16.21 16.78 -0.94
N ILE A 74 -16.29 15.48 -1.19
CA ILE A 74 -15.83 14.83 -2.42
C ILE A 74 -16.83 15.16 -3.54
N THR A 75 -16.31 15.66 -4.65
CA THR A 75 -17.05 15.95 -5.89
C THR A 75 -16.85 14.87 -6.93
N ASP A 76 -17.73 14.79 -7.93
CA ASP A 76 -17.56 13.86 -9.05
C ASP A 76 -16.34 14.22 -9.89
N GLU A 77 -16.02 15.51 -10.03
CA GLU A 77 -14.82 16.02 -10.69
C GLU A 77 -13.54 15.54 -9.99
N PHE A 78 -13.54 15.54 -8.64
CA PHE A 78 -12.42 15.00 -7.87
C PHE A 78 -12.21 13.50 -8.15
N ILE A 79 -13.27 12.69 -8.10
CA ILE A 79 -13.21 11.26 -8.38
C ILE A 79 -12.71 11.00 -9.79
N GLN A 80 -13.24 11.68 -10.79
CA GLN A 80 -12.83 11.52 -12.18
C GLN A 80 -11.40 11.98 -12.41
N GLY A 81 -11.00 13.13 -11.85
CA GLY A 81 -9.63 13.65 -11.97
C GLY A 81 -8.60 12.73 -11.35
N MET A 82 -8.85 12.26 -10.15
CA MET A 82 -7.97 11.31 -9.43
C MET A 82 -7.79 9.99 -10.18
N SER A 83 -8.83 9.49 -10.84
CA SER A 83 -8.82 8.17 -11.51
C SER A 83 -8.05 8.15 -12.84
N LYS A 84 -7.94 9.27 -13.52
CA LYS A 84 -7.32 9.36 -14.86
C LYS A 84 -5.79 9.42 -14.85
N GLY A 85 -5.20 9.62 -13.71
CA GLY A 85 -3.77 9.94 -13.53
C GLY A 85 -3.58 11.41 -13.18
N VAL A 86 -2.68 11.69 -12.26
CA VAL A 86 -2.42 13.00 -11.65
C VAL A 86 -0.93 13.34 -11.76
N PRO A 87 -0.56 14.54 -12.22
CA PRO A 87 0.83 14.98 -12.23
C PRO A 87 1.29 15.25 -10.79
N ILE A 88 2.28 14.48 -10.35
CA ILE A 88 2.94 14.61 -9.04
C ILE A 88 4.42 14.22 -9.16
N LEU A 89 5.29 14.77 -8.33
CA LEU A 89 6.70 14.33 -8.21
C LEU A 89 7.40 14.15 -9.57
N ASP A 90 7.26 15.09 -10.48
CA ASP A 90 7.84 15.09 -11.84
C ASP A 90 7.40 13.91 -12.73
N THR A 91 6.27 13.30 -12.42
CA THR A 91 5.67 12.22 -13.21
C THR A 91 4.14 12.32 -13.20
N VAL A 92 3.49 11.50 -14.00
CA VAL A 92 2.03 11.33 -13.97
C VAL A 92 1.71 9.97 -13.40
N THR A 93 0.82 9.91 -12.41
CA THR A 93 0.40 8.63 -11.82
C THR A 93 -0.34 7.76 -12.83
N ARG A 94 -0.27 6.47 -12.65
CA ARG A 94 -1.09 5.54 -13.43
C ARG A 94 -2.58 5.79 -13.17
N PRO A 95 -3.46 5.55 -14.15
CA PRO A 95 -4.89 5.46 -13.89
C PRO A 95 -5.17 4.48 -12.75
N CYS A 96 -6.16 4.82 -11.94
CA CYS A 96 -6.53 4.03 -10.76
C CYS A 96 -8.04 4.02 -10.55
N THR A 97 -8.51 3.14 -9.68
CA THR A 97 -9.94 3.02 -9.37
C THR A 97 -10.25 3.73 -8.08
N LEU A 98 -11.22 4.65 -8.11
CA LEU A 98 -11.78 5.30 -6.93
C LEU A 98 -13.26 4.99 -6.80
N ARG A 99 -13.71 4.85 -5.55
CA ARG A 99 -15.13 4.73 -5.21
C ARG A 99 -15.43 5.60 -4.00
N ARG A 100 -16.43 6.48 -4.13
CA ARG A 100 -16.92 7.25 -3.00
C ARG A 100 -17.59 6.31 -1.99
N ILE A 101 -17.27 6.46 -0.71
CA ILE A 101 -17.88 5.75 0.41
C ILE A 101 -18.90 6.67 1.11
N ASP A 102 -18.49 7.88 1.42
CA ASP A 102 -19.33 8.95 1.97
C ASP A 102 -18.85 10.33 1.46
N ASP A 103 -19.42 11.42 1.97
CA ASP A 103 -19.09 12.77 1.54
C ASP A 103 -17.61 13.16 1.70
N TYR A 104 -16.88 12.51 2.61
CA TYR A 104 -15.47 12.83 2.94
C TYR A 104 -14.53 11.64 2.79
N THR A 105 -15.06 10.47 2.42
CA THR A 105 -14.29 9.23 2.41
C THR A 105 -14.42 8.51 1.06
N PHE A 106 -13.31 8.01 0.54
CA PHE A 106 -13.28 7.18 -0.67
C PHE A 106 -12.32 6.00 -0.50
N SER A 107 -12.54 4.96 -1.30
CA SER A 107 -11.55 3.91 -1.51
C SER A 107 -10.76 4.18 -2.78
N ILE A 108 -9.48 3.82 -2.79
CA ILE A 108 -8.60 3.91 -3.95
C ILE A 108 -7.76 2.65 -4.09
N ILE A 109 -7.70 2.11 -5.32
CA ILE A 109 -6.85 0.97 -5.67
C ILE A 109 -5.72 1.45 -6.56
N LEU A 110 -4.48 1.31 -6.09
CA LEU A 110 -3.26 1.69 -6.79
C LEU A 110 -2.44 0.47 -7.17
N THR A 111 -1.81 0.52 -8.35
CA THR A 111 -0.77 -0.43 -8.78
C THR A 111 0.64 0.16 -8.70
N GLN A 112 0.78 1.34 -8.18
CA GLN A 112 2.01 2.10 -7.95
C GLN A 112 2.26 2.31 -6.46
N GLY A 113 3.48 2.70 -6.11
CA GLY A 113 3.87 3.04 -4.74
C GLY A 113 4.87 4.20 -4.71
N LEU A 114 4.51 5.34 -5.30
CA LEU A 114 5.30 6.57 -5.22
C LEU A 114 5.26 7.13 -3.80
N ASN A 115 6.33 7.85 -3.41
CA ASN A 115 6.40 8.48 -2.10
C ASN A 115 5.17 9.37 -1.85
N ARG A 116 4.44 9.09 -0.77
CA ARG A 116 3.23 9.82 -0.33
C ARG A 116 2.21 10.10 -1.46
N GLN A 117 2.11 9.16 -2.41
CA GLN A 117 1.38 9.31 -3.67
C GLN A 117 -0.04 9.84 -3.48
N ILE A 118 -0.85 9.21 -2.64
CA ILE A 118 -2.26 9.60 -2.44
C ILE A 118 -2.35 11.01 -1.88
N ARG A 119 -1.46 11.40 -0.98
CA ARG A 119 -1.45 12.74 -0.38
C ARG A 119 -1.13 13.82 -1.41
N TYR A 120 -0.16 13.57 -2.30
CA TYR A 120 0.15 14.50 -3.39
C TYR A 120 -0.96 14.56 -4.43
N MET A 121 -1.57 13.41 -4.79
CA MET A 121 -2.71 13.37 -5.70
C MET A 121 -3.88 14.19 -5.17
N CYS A 122 -4.25 14.02 -3.89
CA CYS A 122 -5.31 14.81 -3.27
C CYS A 122 -4.96 16.31 -3.25
N ARG A 123 -3.73 16.66 -2.90
CA ARG A 123 -3.27 18.06 -2.86
C ARG A 123 -3.34 18.73 -4.23
N HIS A 124 -3.12 18.01 -5.31
CA HIS A 124 -3.25 18.54 -6.68
C HIS A 124 -4.66 19.10 -6.94
N PHE A 125 -5.69 18.54 -6.32
CA PHE A 125 -7.08 19.00 -6.37
C PHE A 125 -7.47 19.89 -5.19
N ASP A 126 -6.49 20.39 -4.43
CA ASP A 126 -6.69 21.21 -3.23
C ASP A 126 -7.49 20.50 -2.11
N TYR A 127 -7.25 19.18 -1.97
CA TYR A 127 -7.75 18.37 -0.85
C TYR A 127 -6.61 17.97 0.08
N HIS A 128 -6.88 17.89 1.38
CA HIS A 128 -5.95 17.39 2.38
C HIS A 128 -6.43 16.07 2.96
N VAL A 129 -5.56 15.09 2.96
CA VAL A 129 -5.83 13.79 3.58
C VAL A 129 -5.77 13.91 5.09
N THR A 130 -6.87 13.61 5.77
CA THR A 130 -6.98 13.62 7.23
C THR A 130 -6.77 12.24 7.83
N LYS A 131 -7.14 11.17 7.09
CA LYS A 131 -6.89 9.78 7.49
C LYS A 131 -6.57 8.93 6.26
N LEU A 132 -5.57 8.07 6.39
CA LEU A 132 -5.16 7.15 5.34
C LEU A 132 -4.91 5.76 5.94
N LYS A 133 -5.66 4.76 5.47
CA LYS A 133 -5.57 3.40 5.95
C LYS A 133 -5.45 2.43 4.79
N ARG A 134 -4.36 1.65 4.74
CA ARG A 134 -4.26 0.55 3.78
C ARG A 134 -5.01 -0.66 4.28
N VAL A 135 -5.95 -1.17 3.48
CA VAL A 135 -6.85 -2.26 3.86
C VAL A 135 -6.60 -3.55 3.08
N ARG A 136 -5.86 -3.49 1.98
CA ARG A 136 -5.53 -4.66 1.18
C ARG A 136 -4.18 -4.50 0.47
N ILE A 137 -3.44 -5.59 0.39
CA ILE A 137 -2.27 -5.78 -0.48
C ILE A 137 -2.49 -7.07 -1.24
N MET A 138 -2.69 -6.98 -2.56
CA MET A 138 -3.03 -8.11 -3.41
C MET A 138 -4.26 -8.88 -2.88
N ASN A 139 -4.12 -10.17 -2.52
CA ASN A 139 -5.18 -10.96 -1.92
C ASN A 139 -5.25 -10.86 -0.38
N ILE A 140 -4.25 -10.26 0.26
CA ILE A 140 -4.21 -10.14 1.73
C ILE A 140 -5.05 -8.95 2.18
N ARG A 141 -6.06 -9.21 2.98
CA ARG A 141 -6.97 -8.19 3.51
C ARG A 141 -6.73 -7.96 5.00
N LEU A 142 -6.84 -6.69 5.41
CA LEU A 142 -6.76 -6.31 6.82
C LEU A 142 -7.91 -6.92 7.62
N GLY A 143 -9.12 -6.89 7.06
CA GLY A 143 -10.33 -7.39 7.71
C GLY A 143 -10.59 -6.70 9.05
N SER A 144 -10.97 -7.49 10.04
CA SER A 144 -11.29 -7.04 11.40
C SER A 144 -10.10 -6.98 12.36
N LEU A 145 -8.86 -7.16 11.85
CA LEU A 145 -7.65 -7.10 12.70
C LEU A 145 -7.56 -5.74 13.40
N PRO A 146 -7.58 -5.68 14.75
CA PRO A 146 -7.54 -4.41 15.47
C PRO A 146 -6.24 -3.63 15.21
N VAL A 147 -6.29 -2.30 15.37
CA VAL A 147 -5.11 -1.44 15.27
C VAL A 147 -4.05 -1.88 16.28
N GLY A 148 -2.81 -1.95 15.83
CA GLY A 148 -1.67 -2.37 16.64
C GLY A 148 -1.52 -3.87 16.83
N LYS A 149 -2.45 -4.68 16.32
CA LYS A 149 -2.37 -6.14 16.40
C LYS A 149 -1.80 -6.72 15.11
N TRP A 150 -1.27 -7.94 15.22
CA TRP A 150 -0.78 -8.72 14.11
C TRP A 150 -1.38 -10.14 14.15
N ARG A 151 -1.36 -10.80 13.02
CA ARG A 151 -1.67 -12.20 12.84
C ARG A 151 -0.74 -12.82 11.82
N ASP A 152 -0.63 -14.12 11.82
CA ASP A 152 0.05 -14.83 10.75
C ASP A 152 -0.78 -14.82 9.46
N VAL A 153 -0.08 -14.81 8.32
CA VAL A 153 -0.69 -15.08 7.01
C VAL A 153 -1.06 -16.54 6.96
N THR A 154 -2.29 -16.86 6.54
CA THR A 154 -2.71 -18.25 6.41
C THR A 154 -1.98 -18.95 5.25
N ALA A 155 -1.91 -20.29 5.30
CA ALA A 155 -1.31 -21.07 4.22
C ALA A 155 -2.01 -20.82 2.87
N GLU A 156 -3.32 -20.69 2.86
CA GLU A 156 -4.11 -20.36 1.67
C GLU A 156 -3.81 -18.96 1.13
N GLU A 157 -3.77 -17.94 1.99
CA GLU A 157 -3.38 -16.58 1.61
C GLU A 157 -1.98 -16.55 1.00
N LEU A 158 -1.03 -17.26 1.60
CA LEU A 158 0.35 -17.33 1.12
C LEU A 158 0.44 -18.02 -0.25
N GLU A 159 -0.29 -19.11 -0.45
CA GLU A 159 -0.33 -19.83 -1.72
C GLU A 159 -0.93 -18.97 -2.83
N GLN A 160 -2.05 -18.31 -2.57
CA GLN A 160 -2.67 -17.37 -3.51
C GLN A 160 -1.73 -16.22 -3.87
N LEU A 161 -1.02 -15.66 -2.88
CA LEU A 161 -0.02 -14.62 -3.08
C LEU A 161 1.10 -15.08 -4.01
N LYS A 162 1.66 -16.26 -3.77
CA LYS A 162 2.70 -16.87 -4.62
C LYS A 162 2.23 -17.11 -6.06
N ARG A 163 1.01 -17.58 -6.27
CA ARG A 163 0.43 -17.75 -7.61
C ARG A 163 0.33 -16.43 -8.38
N GLN A 164 -0.03 -15.34 -7.69
CA GLN A 164 -0.11 -14.01 -8.31
C GLN A 164 1.27 -13.49 -8.74
N PHE A 165 2.34 -13.79 -8.01
CA PHE A 165 3.71 -13.44 -8.42
C PHE A 165 4.10 -14.12 -9.72
N ILE A 166 3.86 -15.41 -9.84
CA ILE A 166 4.19 -16.19 -11.05
C ILE A 166 3.39 -15.67 -12.25
N ALA A 167 2.12 -15.35 -12.09
CA ALA A 167 1.29 -14.80 -13.14
C ALA A 167 1.78 -13.43 -13.63
N ASN A 168 2.20 -12.55 -12.73
CA ASN A 168 2.71 -11.23 -13.06
C ASN A 168 4.07 -11.30 -13.75
N ASP A 169 4.97 -12.19 -13.35
CA ASP A 169 6.25 -12.39 -13.99
C ASP A 169 6.09 -12.87 -15.46
N ARG A 170 5.15 -13.77 -15.71
CA ARG A 170 4.83 -14.22 -17.08
C ARG A 170 4.30 -13.09 -17.97
N ARG A 171 3.42 -12.23 -17.44
CA ARG A 171 2.93 -11.05 -18.17
C ARG A 171 4.03 -10.07 -18.52
N ASN A 172 4.94 -9.81 -17.58
CA ASN A 172 6.08 -8.92 -17.79
C ASN A 172 7.06 -9.45 -18.83
N GLN A 173 7.29 -10.77 -18.86
CA GLN A 173 8.15 -11.41 -19.88
C GLN A 173 7.51 -11.36 -21.28
N SER A 174 6.19 -11.57 -21.38
CA SER A 174 5.48 -11.50 -22.66
C SER A 174 5.47 -10.08 -23.25
N ASN A 175 5.31 -9.05 -22.40
CA ASN A 175 5.33 -7.66 -22.83
C ASN A 175 6.73 -7.20 -23.29
N ARG A 176 7.80 -7.67 -22.64
CA ARG A 176 9.18 -7.39 -23.06
C ARG A 176 9.55 -8.04 -24.40
N ARG A 177 8.91 -9.17 -24.77
CA ARG A 177 9.10 -9.82 -26.08
C ARG A 177 8.34 -9.14 -27.22
N LYS A 178 7.24 -8.41 -26.92
CA LYS A 178 6.47 -7.66 -27.90
C LYS A 178 7.02 -6.26 -28.19
N SER A 179 7.92 -5.75 -27.35
CA SER A 179 8.56 -4.43 -27.50
C SER A 179 9.98 -4.50 -28.08
N ARG A 180 10.39 -5.67 -28.56
CA ARG A 180 11.60 -5.91 -29.37
C ARG A 180 11.20 -6.30 -30.80
#